data_883dc7a142d031f628f60b1d4847a3b2
#
_entry.id   883dc7a142d031f628f60b1d4847a3b2
#
_cell.length_a   1.000
_cell.length_b   1.000
_cell.length_c   1.000
_cell.angle_alpha   90.00
_cell.angle_beta   90.00
_cell.angle_gamma   90.00
#
_symmetry.space_group_name_H-M   'P 1'
#
loop_
_entity.id
_entity.type
_entity.pdbx_description
1 polymer ?
#
loop_
_entity_poly.entity_id
_entity_poly.type
_entity_poly.pdbx_seq_one_letter_code
_entity_poly.pdbx_strand_id
1 'polypeptide(L)'
;NVVDSLLSQLDHVIQNRPVYIEQKEKKLNDLRQALRQRISDENRFTLLGEYLDEYRSYNTDSSLYISRERYQVALRMKNKEHQDNALMNTAEIMGTAGMYKEAVDLMHNVQINHLPDDLHPYYYHIYRTVYGLMADYAVTEQEKKLYAEITDRYRDSLLLVNKDNLLVYTLIQSD
;
A
#
# COMPACT_ATOMS: atom_id res chain seq x y z
N ASN A 1 -29.64 13.83 -16.71
CA ASN A 1 -28.35 14.52 -16.83
C ASN A 1 -27.28 13.74 -16.07
N VAL A 2 -26.06 13.64 -16.64
CA VAL A 2 -24.92 12.90 -16.00
C VAL A 2 -24.60 13.50 -14.63
N VAL A 3 -24.65 14.82 -14.50
CA VAL A 3 -24.40 15.54 -13.23
C VAL A 3 -25.44 15.17 -12.17
N ASP A 4 -26.73 15.10 -12.55
CA ASP A 4 -27.79 14.74 -11.61
C ASP A 4 -27.66 13.27 -11.15
N SER A 5 -27.20 12.38 -12.03
CA SER A 5 -26.92 10.99 -11.68
C SER A 5 -25.74 10.88 -10.70
N LEU A 6 -24.66 11.64 -10.93
CA LEU A 6 -23.49 11.66 -10.03
C LEU A 6 -23.84 12.28 -8.67
N LEU A 7 -24.63 13.36 -8.63
CA LEU A 7 -25.12 13.94 -7.39
C LEU A 7 -26.00 12.96 -6.61
N SER A 8 -26.90 12.26 -7.28
CA SER A 8 -27.75 11.23 -6.64
C SER A 8 -26.91 10.07 -6.06
N GLN A 9 -25.86 9.63 -6.77
CA GLN A 9 -24.93 8.62 -6.27
C GLN A 9 -24.16 9.14 -5.05
N LEU A 10 -23.70 10.39 -5.08
CA LEU A 10 -23.01 11.01 -3.95
C LEU A 10 -23.94 11.10 -2.73
N ASP A 11 -25.16 11.57 -2.90
CA ASP A 11 -26.16 11.65 -1.82
C ASP A 11 -26.44 10.27 -1.21
N HIS A 12 -26.55 9.23 -2.05
CA HIS A 12 -26.72 7.85 -1.58
C HIS A 12 -25.52 7.37 -0.74
N VAL A 13 -24.28 7.68 -1.16
CA VAL A 13 -23.06 7.34 -0.40
C VAL A 13 -23.04 8.09 0.94
N ILE A 14 -23.39 9.38 0.94
CA ILE A 14 -23.43 10.21 2.16
C ILE A 14 -24.49 9.67 3.14
N GLN A 15 -25.67 9.32 2.66
CA GLN A 15 -26.75 8.77 3.49
C GLN A 15 -26.39 7.40 4.11
N ASN A 16 -25.62 6.58 3.37
CA ASN A 16 -25.18 5.27 3.85
C ASN A 16 -23.85 5.30 4.63
N ARG A 17 -23.23 6.47 4.77
CA ARG A 17 -21.97 6.62 5.53
C ARG A 17 -21.99 5.99 6.93
N PRO A 18 -23.05 6.14 7.75
CA PRO A 18 -23.09 5.50 9.06
C PRO A 18 -23.02 3.98 8.99
N VAL A 19 -23.70 3.37 8.00
CA VAL A 19 -23.70 1.91 7.78
C VAL A 19 -22.30 1.42 7.40
N TYR A 20 -21.60 2.13 6.52
CA TYR A 20 -20.23 1.79 6.13
C TYR A 20 -19.26 1.91 7.31
N ILE A 21 -19.43 2.94 8.15
CA ILE A 21 -18.60 3.11 9.36
C ILE A 21 -18.84 1.96 10.32
N GLU A 22 -20.09 1.60 10.59
CA GLU A 22 -20.45 0.50 11.49
C GLU A 22 -19.90 -0.85 11.00
N GLN A 23 -20.04 -1.13 9.70
CA GLN A 23 -19.49 -2.35 9.08
C GLN A 23 -17.97 -2.41 9.23
N LYS A 24 -17.29 -1.29 9.00
CA LYS A 24 -15.85 -1.18 9.14
C LYS A 24 -15.38 -1.37 10.58
N GLU A 25 -16.02 -0.72 11.53
CA GLU A 25 -15.71 -0.88 12.95
C GLU A 25 -15.95 -2.31 13.44
N LYS A 26 -17.01 -2.95 12.96
CA LYS A 26 -17.28 -4.37 13.23
C LYS A 26 -16.13 -5.24 12.69
N LYS A 27 -15.73 -5.06 11.42
CA LYS A 27 -14.64 -5.83 10.81
C LYS A 27 -13.33 -5.65 11.57
N LEU A 28 -12.98 -4.40 11.94
CA LEU A 28 -11.79 -4.10 12.74
C LEU A 28 -11.83 -4.79 14.11
N ASN A 29 -12.99 -4.82 14.75
CA ASN A 29 -13.16 -5.49 16.03
C ASN A 29 -13.03 -7.02 15.92
N ASP A 30 -13.63 -7.61 14.89
CA ASP A 30 -13.53 -9.05 14.61
C ASP A 30 -12.06 -9.46 14.36
N LEU A 31 -11.32 -8.67 13.58
CA LEU A 31 -9.89 -8.89 13.35
C LEU A 31 -9.07 -8.77 14.64
N ARG A 32 -9.35 -7.75 15.49
CA ARG A 32 -8.69 -7.64 16.81
C ARG A 32 -8.96 -8.85 17.69
N GLN A 33 -10.19 -9.35 17.71
CA GLN A 33 -10.54 -10.52 18.49
C GLN A 33 -9.83 -11.78 17.97
N ALA A 34 -9.78 -11.98 16.66
CA ALA A 34 -9.05 -13.09 16.04
C ALA A 34 -7.55 -13.05 16.37
N LEU A 35 -6.93 -11.87 16.33
CA LEU A 35 -5.51 -11.69 16.66
C LEU A 35 -5.18 -11.94 18.13
N ARG A 36 -6.16 -11.85 19.04
CA ARG A 36 -5.98 -12.18 20.46
C ARG A 36 -6.01 -13.69 20.73
N GLN A 37 -6.52 -14.48 19.80
CA GLN A 37 -6.54 -15.93 19.92
C GLN A 37 -5.17 -16.55 19.74
N ARG A 38 -5.02 -17.77 20.24
CA ARG A 38 -3.82 -18.59 19.96
C ARG A 38 -3.92 -19.16 18.54
N ILE A 39 -3.24 -18.53 17.60
CA ILE A 39 -3.22 -18.88 16.18
C ILE A 39 -1.78 -19.12 15.71
N SER A 40 -1.61 -19.82 14.60
CA SER A 40 -0.29 -20.00 13.97
C SER A 40 0.30 -18.67 13.49
N ASP A 41 1.62 -18.59 13.34
CA ASP A 41 2.28 -17.40 12.80
C ASP A 41 1.83 -17.13 11.35
N GLU A 42 1.54 -18.16 10.54
CA GLU A 42 0.98 -18.02 9.20
C GLU A 42 -0.37 -17.29 9.20
N ASN A 43 -1.30 -17.80 10.03
CA ASN A 43 -2.61 -17.14 10.17
C ASN A 43 -2.48 -15.74 10.76
N ARG A 44 -1.56 -15.53 11.69
CA ARG A 44 -1.28 -14.19 12.26
C ARG A 44 -0.75 -13.23 11.21
N PHE A 45 0.16 -13.68 10.36
CA PHE A 45 0.70 -12.88 9.26
C PHE A 45 -0.40 -12.45 8.27
N THR A 46 -1.29 -13.37 7.91
CA THR A 46 -2.43 -13.10 7.03
C THR A 46 -3.41 -12.09 7.68
N LEU A 47 -3.84 -12.36 8.92
CA LEU A 47 -4.76 -11.48 9.64
C LEU A 47 -4.20 -10.07 9.88
N LEU A 48 -2.90 -9.94 10.14
CA LEU A 48 -2.25 -8.63 10.24
C LEU A 48 -2.24 -7.89 8.90
N GLY A 49 -2.14 -8.60 7.77
CA GLY A 49 -2.30 -8.02 6.44
C GLY A 49 -3.70 -7.46 6.22
N GLU A 50 -4.74 -8.25 6.50
CA GLU A 50 -6.14 -7.80 6.41
C GLU A 50 -6.42 -6.62 7.35
N TYR A 51 -5.88 -6.66 8.56
CA TYR A 51 -6.02 -5.57 9.54
C TYR A 51 -5.34 -4.30 9.08
N LEU A 52 -4.16 -4.42 8.46
CA LEU A 52 -3.44 -3.31 7.88
C LEU A 52 -4.22 -2.66 6.72
N ASP A 53 -4.80 -3.46 5.83
CA ASP A 53 -5.60 -2.95 4.71
C ASP A 53 -6.81 -2.13 5.17
N GLU A 54 -7.43 -2.52 6.29
CA GLU A 54 -8.53 -1.74 6.88
C GLU A 54 -8.05 -0.43 7.53
N TYR A 55 -6.80 -0.38 8.06
CA TYR A 55 -6.26 0.80 8.72
C TYR A 55 -5.55 1.80 7.80
N ARG A 56 -5.09 1.39 6.62
CA ARG A 56 -4.25 2.19 5.72
C ARG A 56 -4.75 3.62 5.49
N SER A 57 -6.05 3.78 5.36
CA SER A 57 -6.70 5.08 5.11
C SER A 57 -7.17 5.80 6.38
N TYR A 58 -6.87 5.27 7.56
CA TYR A 58 -7.47 5.73 8.81
C TYR A 58 -6.48 6.39 9.77
N ASN A 59 -5.34 5.75 9.99
CA ASN A 59 -4.38 6.18 11.00
C ASN A 59 -2.98 5.63 10.69
N THR A 60 -2.06 6.54 10.38
CA THR A 60 -0.68 6.21 10.03
C THR A 60 0.05 5.49 11.16
N ASP A 61 -0.09 5.95 12.40
CA ASP A 61 0.62 5.37 13.56
C ASP A 61 0.18 3.92 13.80
N SER A 62 -1.13 3.67 13.73
CA SER A 62 -1.68 2.31 13.85
C SER A 62 -1.21 1.43 12.71
N SER A 63 -1.17 1.95 11.47
CA SER A 63 -0.70 1.21 10.30
C SER A 63 0.78 0.87 10.42
N LEU A 64 1.63 1.79 10.88
CA LEU A 64 3.05 1.53 11.15
C LEU A 64 3.25 0.47 12.23
N TYR A 65 2.47 0.52 13.30
CA TYR A 65 2.51 -0.49 14.35
C TYR A 65 2.17 -1.88 13.80
N ILE A 66 1.04 -1.99 13.08
CA ILE A 66 0.58 -3.27 12.51
C ILE A 66 1.61 -3.83 11.51
N SER A 67 2.18 -2.99 10.65
CA SER A 67 3.19 -3.43 9.67
C SER A 67 4.46 -3.94 10.33
N ARG A 68 4.90 -3.31 11.44
CA ARG A 68 6.03 -3.79 12.25
C ARG A 68 5.74 -5.12 12.92
N GLU A 69 4.55 -5.30 13.50
CA GLU A 69 4.13 -6.58 14.06
C GLU A 69 4.12 -7.68 12.99
N ARG A 70 3.63 -7.36 11.78
CA ARG A 70 3.64 -8.27 10.65
C ARG A 70 5.06 -8.70 10.26
N TYR A 71 6.01 -7.76 10.27
CA TYR A 71 7.42 -8.05 10.04
C TYR A 71 8.02 -8.96 11.12
N GLN A 72 7.70 -8.74 12.41
CA GLN A 72 8.16 -9.59 13.52
C GLN A 72 7.63 -11.04 13.38
N VAL A 73 6.40 -11.21 12.92
CA VAL A 73 5.84 -12.54 12.61
C VAL A 73 6.65 -13.20 11.49
N ALA A 74 6.92 -12.48 10.39
CA ALA A 74 7.71 -12.99 9.28
C ALA A 74 9.16 -13.39 9.68
N LEU A 75 9.75 -12.65 10.62
CA LEU A 75 11.06 -13.00 11.19
C LEU A 75 11.01 -14.32 11.97
N ARG A 76 9.98 -14.54 12.81
CA ARG A 76 9.80 -15.81 13.53
C ARG A 76 9.60 -16.99 12.60
N MET A 77 8.85 -16.77 11.51
CA MET A 77 8.63 -17.77 10.46
C MET A 77 9.88 -18.05 9.63
N LYS A 78 10.92 -17.21 9.71
CA LYS A 78 12.12 -17.25 8.87
C LYS A 78 11.78 -17.26 7.36
N ASN A 79 10.68 -16.63 6.99
CA ASN A 79 10.20 -16.54 5.62
C ASN A 79 10.62 -15.20 5.01
N LYS A 80 11.57 -15.23 4.07
CA LYS A 80 12.15 -14.02 3.47
C LYS A 80 11.14 -13.26 2.62
N GLU A 81 10.30 -13.95 1.87
CA GLU A 81 9.22 -13.36 1.07
C GLU A 81 8.24 -12.56 1.95
N HIS A 82 7.82 -13.15 3.07
CA HIS A 82 6.94 -12.48 4.04
C HIS A 82 7.62 -11.27 4.70
N GLN A 83 8.93 -11.36 4.97
CA GLN A 83 9.72 -10.22 5.49
C GLN A 83 9.72 -9.09 4.47
N ASP A 84 10.02 -9.37 3.21
CA ASP A 84 10.06 -8.37 2.14
C ASP A 84 8.66 -7.77 1.89
N ASN A 85 7.60 -8.57 1.91
CA ASN A 85 6.22 -8.06 1.84
C ASN A 85 5.90 -7.09 3.00
N ALA A 86 6.26 -7.45 4.23
CA ALA A 86 6.01 -6.58 5.38
C ALA A 86 6.86 -5.28 5.33
N LEU A 87 8.11 -5.33 4.83
CA LEU A 87 8.93 -4.15 4.58
C LEU A 87 8.29 -3.22 3.53
N MET A 88 7.76 -3.79 2.44
CA MET A 88 7.02 -3.03 1.43
C MET A 88 5.80 -2.32 2.01
N ASN A 89 5.03 -3.00 2.88
CA ASN A 89 3.91 -2.35 3.57
C ASN A 89 4.38 -1.14 4.41
N THR A 90 5.46 -1.30 5.16
CA THR A 90 6.01 -0.21 5.98
C THR A 90 6.51 0.95 5.11
N ALA A 91 7.20 0.65 4.01
CA ALA A 91 7.69 1.67 3.08
C ALA A 91 6.55 2.47 2.43
N GLU A 92 5.47 1.81 2.02
CA GLU A 92 4.29 2.49 1.46
C GLU A 92 3.64 3.43 2.48
N ILE A 93 3.46 2.99 3.72
CA ILE A 93 2.89 3.82 4.79
C ILE A 93 3.80 5.02 5.07
N MET A 94 5.12 4.81 5.17
CA MET A 94 6.09 5.90 5.37
C MET A 94 6.07 6.89 4.21
N GLY A 95 6.01 6.41 2.97
CA GLY A 95 5.94 7.25 1.78
C GLY A 95 4.69 8.13 1.77
N THR A 96 3.53 7.57 2.07
CA THR A 96 2.27 8.34 2.15
C THR A 96 2.24 9.32 3.33
N ALA A 97 3.01 9.05 4.38
CA ALA A 97 3.19 9.93 5.53
C ALA A 97 4.25 11.03 5.33
N GLY A 98 4.88 11.11 4.16
CA GLY A 98 5.92 12.10 3.85
C GLY A 98 7.34 11.70 4.28
N MET A 99 7.54 10.51 4.83
CA MET A 99 8.86 9.97 5.21
C MET A 99 9.52 9.29 3.99
N TYR A 100 9.78 10.07 2.95
CA TYR A 100 10.18 9.54 1.65
C TYR A 100 11.54 8.85 1.67
N LYS A 101 12.51 9.47 2.36
CA LYS A 101 13.87 8.90 2.45
C LYS A 101 13.84 7.56 3.16
N GLU A 102 13.17 7.48 4.29
CA GLU A 102 13.02 6.26 5.07
C GLU A 102 12.29 5.17 4.28
N ALA A 103 11.28 5.54 3.49
CA ALA A 103 10.57 4.61 2.61
C ALA A 103 11.51 4.03 1.53
N VAL A 104 12.31 4.88 0.87
CA VAL A 104 13.29 4.43 -0.14
C VAL A 104 14.38 3.56 0.51
N ASP A 105 14.90 3.95 1.67
CA ASP A 105 15.93 3.19 2.40
C ASP A 105 15.40 1.79 2.79
N LEU A 106 14.13 1.66 3.19
CA LEU A 106 13.51 0.36 3.42
C LEU A 106 13.39 -0.46 2.14
N MET A 107 12.94 0.15 1.05
CA MET A 107 12.79 -0.54 -0.23
C MET A 107 14.12 -1.06 -0.80
N HIS A 108 15.25 -0.42 -0.50
CA HIS A 108 16.57 -0.92 -0.88
C HIS A 108 16.94 -2.26 -0.22
N ASN A 109 16.29 -2.62 0.89
CA ASN A 109 16.48 -3.93 1.53
C ASN A 109 15.60 -5.03 0.94
N VAL A 110 14.66 -4.68 0.08
CA VAL A 110 13.76 -5.62 -0.62
C VAL A 110 14.43 -6.06 -1.92
N GLN A 111 14.58 -7.37 -2.10
CA GLN A 111 15.17 -7.93 -3.30
C GLN A 111 14.08 -8.48 -4.22
N ILE A 112 13.81 -7.78 -5.33
CA ILE A 112 12.72 -8.15 -6.25
C ILE A 112 12.83 -9.61 -6.74
N ASN A 113 14.05 -10.11 -6.93
CA ASN A 113 14.26 -11.50 -7.39
C ASN A 113 13.85 -12.56 -6.35
N HIS A 114 13.61 -12.18 -5.11
CA HIS A 114 13.10 -13.06 -4.06
C HIS A 114 11.59 -12.95 -3.88
N LEU A 115 10.97 -11.95 -4.53
CA LEU A 115 9.53 -11.79 -4.48
C LEU A 115 8.86 -12.69 -5.52
N PRO A 116 7.70 -13.27 -5.20
CA PRO A 116 6.86 -13.91 -6.20
C PRO A 116 6.34 -12.89 -7.22
N ASP A 117 6.07 -13.34 -8.44
CA ASP A 117 5.73 -12.49 -9.58
C ASP A 117 4.50 -11.60 -9.33
N ASP A 118 3.55 -12.06 -8.54
CA ASP A 118 2.34 -11.31 -8.15
C ASP A 118 2.62 -10.13 -7.22
N LEU A 119 3.78 -10.08 -6.56
CA LEU A 119 4.23 -8.94 -5.77
C LEU A 119 5.09 -7.92 -6.54
N HIS A 120 5.55 -8.25 -7.76
CA HIS A 120 6.31 -7.30 -8.59
C HIS A 120 5.54 -6.01 -8.91
N PRO A 121 4.24 -6.04 -9.26
CA PRO A 121 3.47 -4.81 -9.44
C PRO A 121 3.44 -3.93 -8.20
N TYR A 122 3.31 -4.53 -7.01
CA TYR A 122 3.31 -3.79 -5.75
C TYR A 122 4.67 -3.15 -5.46
N TYR A 123 5.78 -3.85 -5.71
CA TYR A 123 7.14 -3.32 -5.59
C TYR A 123 7.34 -2.06 -6.45
N TYR A 124 6.98 -2.12 -7.74
CA TYR A 124 7.11 -0.97 -8.65
C TYR A 124 6.15 0.16 -8.30
N HIS A 125 4.94 -0.17 -7.84
CA HIS A 125 3.96 0.81 -7.39
C HIS A 125 4.48 1.67 -6.23
N ILE A 126 5.12 1.06 -5.23
CA ILE A 126 5.67 1.80 -4.08
C ILE A 126 6.74 2.78 -4.56
N TYR A 127 7.71 2.33 -5.35
CA TYR A 127 8.76 3.21 -5.86
C TYR A 127 8.20 4.36 -6.70
N ARG A 128 7.30 4.06 -7.64
CA ARG A 128 6.63 5.07 -8.45
C ARG A 128 5.93 6.11 -7.58
N THR A 129 5.17 5.66 -6.58
CA THR A 129 4.40 6.56 -5.70
C THR A 129 5.32 7.43 -4.85
N VAL A 130 6.35 6.85 -4.22
CA VAL A 130 7.26 7.59 -3.35
C VAL A 130 8.07 8.63 -4.16
N TYR A 131 8.65 8.24 -5.29
CA TYR A 131 9.40 9.18 -6.14
C TYR A 131 8.50 10.22 -6.80
N GLY A 132 7.25 9.88 -7.15
CA GLY A 132 6.25 10.83 -7.63
C GLY A 132 5.96 11.92 -6.59
N LEU A 133 5.71 11.53 -5.35
CA LEU A 133 5.54 12.48 -4.25
C LEU A 133 6.80 13.31 -3.98
N MET A 134 8.01 12.70 -4.06
CA MET A 134 9.26 13.45 -3.97
C MET A 134 9.39 14.49 -5.08
N ALA A 135 8.96 14.19 -6.30
CA ALA A 135 8.96 15.14 -7.41
C ALA A 135 7.98 16.29 -7.18
N ASP A 136 6.79 15.99 -6.66
CA ASP A 136 5.76 16.99 -6.37
C ASP A 136 6.18 17.98 -5.28
N TYR A 137 6.93 17.51 -4.28
CA TYR A 137 7.38 18.30 -3.14
C TYR A 137 8.86 18.72 -3.24
N ALA A 138 9.53 18.50 -4.37
CA ALA A 138 10.93 18.89 -4.58
C ALA A 138 11.11 20.40 -4.48
N VAL A 139 12.17 20.82 -3.78
CA VAL A 139 12.48 22.25 -3.59
C VAL A 139 13.16 22.86 -4.81
N THR A 140 13.96 22.06 -5.54
CA THR A 140 14.72 22.52 -6.71
C THR A 140 14.21 21.87 -7.99
N GLU A 141 14.28 22.59 -9.11
CA GLU A 141 13.93 22.05 -10.43
C GLU A 141 14.82 20.84 -10.83
N GLN A 142 16.05 20.81 -10.34
CA GLN A 142 16.96 19.70 -10.59
C GLN A 142 16.47 18.42 -9.88
N GLU A 143 16.09 18.51 -8.62
CA GLU A 143 15.52 17.39 -7.86
C GLU A 143 14.19 16.93 -8.46
N LYS A 144 13.33 17.88 -8.79
CA LYS A 144 12.03 17.59 -9.42
C LYS A 144 12.21 16.77 -10.70
N LYS A 145 13.11 17.20 -11.58
CA LYS A 145 13.42 16.50 -12.82
C LYS A 145 13.98 15.10 -12.55
N LEU A 146 14.93 14.97 -11.62
CA LEU A 146 15.53 13.69 -11.25
C LEU A 146 14.45 12.70 -10.75
N TYR A 147 13.61 13.14 -9.81
CA TYR A 147 12.58 12.26 -9.24
C TYR A 147 11.49 11.91 -10.26
N ALA A 148 11.12 12.83 -11.14
CA ALA A 148 10.18 12.56 -12.23
C ALA A 148 10.74 11.50 -13.20
N GLU A 149 12.02 11.57 -13.58
CA GLU A 149 12.67 10.56 -14.42
C GLU A 149 12.72 9.17 -13.76
N ILE A 150 12.90 9.13 -12.44
CA ILE A 150 12.86 7.87 -11.67
C ILE A 150 11.44 7.34 -11.64
N THR A 151 10.45 8.19 -11.40
CA THR A 151 9.02 7.84 -11.39
C THR A 151 8.60 7.21 -12.71
N ASP A 152 8.99 7.83 -13.84
CA ASP A 152 8.70 7.33 -15.19
C ASP A 152 9.27 5.93 -15.42
N ARG A 153 10.52 5.68 -15.00
CA ARG A 153 11.14 4.35 -15.11
C ARG A 153 10.37 3.27 -14.34
N TYR A 154 9.91 3.59 -13.14
CA TYR A 154 9.10 2.63 -12.37
C TYR A 154 7.68 2.48 -12.92
N ARG A 155 7.10 3.54 -13.50
CA ARG A 155 5.84 3.46 -14.24
C ARG A 155 5.96 2.52 -15.44
N ASP A 156 7.03 2.64 -16.22
CA ASP A 156 7.28 1.78 -17.37
C ASP A 156 7.44 0.31 -16.95
N SER A 157 8.15 0.05 -15.83
CA SER A 157 8.27 -1.29 -15.27
C SER A 157 6.91 -1.84 -14.82
N LEU A 158 6.08 -1.00 -14.20
CA LEU A 158 4.73 -1.37 -13.78
C LEU A 158 3.81 -1.67 -14.96
N LEU A 159 3.93 -0.92 -16.06
CA LEU A 159 3.21 -1.19 -17.32
C LEU A 159 3.61 -2.54 -17.91
N LEU A 160 4.90 -2.86 -17.91
CA LEU A 160 5.41 -4.13 -18.45
C LEU A 160 4.84 -5.34 -17.70
N VAL A 161 4.80 -5.31 -16.37
CA VAL A 161 4.27 -6.43 -15.56
C VAL A 161 2.74 -6.53 -15.58
N ASN A 162 2.05 -5.48 -16.00
CA ASN A 162 0.58 -5.44 -16.10
C ASN A 162 0.06 -5.43 -17.55
N LYS A 163 0.91 -5.64 -18.56
CA LYS A 163 0.54 -5.52 -19.98
C LYS A 163 -0.66 -6.39 -20.40
N ASP A 164 -0.84 -7.53 -19.74
CA ASP A 164 -1.93 -8.47 -20.02
C ASP A 164 -3.23 -8.12 -19.26
N ASN A 165 -3.19 -7.14 -18.35
CA ASN A 165 -4.35 -6.61 -17.64
C ASN A 165 -4.72 -5.24 -18.19
N LEU A 166 -5.57 -5.22 -19.21
CA LEU A 166 -5.95 -4.00 -19.94
C LEU A 166 -6.48 -2.88 -19.04
N LEU A 167 -7.29 -3.21 -18.03
CA LEU A 167 -7.84 -2.21 -17.11
C LEU A 167 -6.74 -1.53 -16.29
N VAL A 168 -5.88 -2.33 -15.65
CA VAL A 168 -4.76 -1.83 -14.84
C VAL A 168 -3.78 -1.05 -15.71
N TYR A 169 -3.45 -1.57 -16.90
CA TYR A 169 -2.58 -0.90 -17.86
C TYR A 169 -3.11 0.49 -18.26
N THR A 170 -4.41 0.60 -18.56
CA THR A 170 -5.05 1.87 -18.92
C THR A 170 -5.05 2.87 -17.76
N LEU A 171 -5.31 2.40 -16.53
CA LEU A 171 -5.28 3.26 -15.33
C LEU A 171 -3.88 3.81 -15.06
N ILE A 172 -2.83 2.99 -15.24
CA ILE A 172 -1.44 3.43 -15.04
C ILE A 172 -1.02 4.47 -16.09
N GLN A 173 -1.52 4.36 -17.33
CA GLN A 173 -1.21 5.33 -18.40
C GLN A 173 -1.92 6.67 -18.22
N SER A 174 -3.03 6.73 -17.49
CA SER A 174 -3.83 7.94 -17.31
C SER A 174 -3.31 8.87 -16.21
N ASP A 175 -2.38 8.41 -15.38
CA ASP A 175 -1.69 9.18 -14.33
C ASP A 175 -0.41 9.83 -14.87
#